data_d7193cadcbc10925d21a1c8a97a03888
#
_entry.id   d7193cadcbc10925d21a1c8a97a03888
#
_cell.length_a   1.000
_cell.length_b   1.000
_cell.length_c   1.000
_cell.angle_alpha   90.00
_cell.angle_beta   90.00
_cell.angle_gamma   90.00
#
_symmetry.space_group_name_H-M   'P 1'
#
loop_
_entity.id
_entity.type
_entity.pdbx_description
1 polymer ?
#
loop_
_entity_poly.entity_id
_entity_poly.type
_entity_poly.pdbx_seq_one_letter_code
_entity_poly.pdbx_strand_id
1 'polypeptide(L)'
;MTTVEHSGRPAGAADPGLRERELLDTAQRYSFRGRIDTSAFSGPVFASARGSVVTDLHGNDYLDFNSGQMCAALGHNHPRILAAIQEACETMLHAHSSHFNVKEIELAAKLGELLPDPLTRSLFGESGADANELALLLARIYTGGREVFSPHVSYHGLSASARSVTFAGWRRGHGPLSGDSYALLAPYCYRCPLAKSFPSCGFACLDASFELVDAQATDQPAAVITEPLFSAGGVIDPPKGWLARLRELCHERGMLLVVDDEQTGLGKLGTMFGFTDEEIVPDIVTLAKHLGGGVGISSVTTTDAIEDKVVETGLTVTRSHSNDPLLCAAGSASIDIVVEEDVPAKARALGARLREHLTALIERYEIIGDLRGRGMLVGVELVKDRDTKEPAFEAGNEIGRRCFEAGLIFSVRRGGSVLRFVPPASTTLAQIDQGMETLAKVLEEVSAAS
;
A
#
# COMPACT_ATOMS: atom_id res chain seq x y z
N MET A 1 -8.51 21.90 -30.04
CA MET A 1 -7.06 21.91 -30.23
C MET A 1 -6.53 23.28 -29.88
N THR A 2 -6.12 23.47 -28.65
CA THR A 2 -5.36 24.67 -28.24
C THR A 2 -4.16 24.13 -27.48
N THR A 3 -3.02 24.15 -28.16
CA THR A 3 -1.69 23.86 -27.59
C THR A 3 -1.39 24.94 -26.55
N VAL A 4 -1.38 24.57 -25.27
CA VAL A 4 -0.81 25.41 -24.23
C VAL A 4 0.71 25.28 -24.35
N GLU A 5 1.30 26.22 -25.04
CA GLU A 5 2.74 26.44 -24.99
C GLU A 5 3.10 26.87 -23.55
N HIS A 6 3.92 26.06 -22.87
CA HIS A 6 4.60 26.49 -21.67
C HIS A 6 5.64 27.54 -22.03
N SER A 7 5.19 28.79 -22.12
CA SER A 7 6.06 29.94 -22.28
C SER A 7 6.83 30.19 -20.99
N GLY A 8 8.10 30.36 -21.15
CA GLY A 8 9.17 30.90 -20.36
C GLY A 8 8.95 31.26 -18.88
N ARG A 9 9.95 30.91 -18.06
CA ARG A 9 10.08 31.44 -16.68
C ARG A 9 9.80 32.95 -16.66
N PRO A 10 8.94 33.42 -15.73
CA PRO A 10 8.76 34.86 -15.55
C PRO A 10 10.11 35.50 -15.16
N ALA A 11 10.46 36.58 -15.82
CA ALA A 11 11.65 37.38 -15.50
C ALA A 11 11.52 37.87 -14.06
N GLY A 12 12.36 37.36 -13.15
CA GLY A 12 12.32 37.64 -11.72
C GLY A 12 12.24 36.41 -10.80
N ALA A 13 12.30 35.19 -11.35
CA ALA A 13 12.35 33.98 -10.53
C ALA A 13 13.65 33.95 -9.70
N ALA A 14 13.52 33.89 -8.37
CA ALA A 14 14.64 33.72 -7.45
C ALA A 14 15.47 32.51 -7.84
N ASP A 15 16.80 32.57 -7.58
CA ASP A 15 17.71 31.44 -7.76
C ASP A 15 17.11 30.18 -7.12
N PRO A 16 16.85 29.08 -7.88
CA PRO A 16 16.24 27.88 -7.35
C PRO A 16 16.96 27.33 -6.13
N GLY A 17 18.29 27.41 -6.07
CA GLY A 17 19.09 26.96 -4.94
C GLY A 17 18.91 27.82 -3.69
N LEU A 18 18.72 29.14 -3.83
CA LEU A 18 18.40 30.01 -2.71
C LEU A 18 16.99 29.70 -2.18
N ARG A 19 16.02 29.59 -3.09
CA ARG A 19 14.63 29.26 -2.73
C ARG A 19 14.52 27.89 -2.06
N GLU A 20 15.24 26.89 -2.51
CA GLU A 20 15.24 25.57 -1.89
C GLU A 20 15.77 25.62 -0.46
N ARG A 21 16.89 26.32 -0.22
CA ARG A 21 17.43 26.49 1.14
C ARG A 21 16.42 27.18 2.06
N GLU A 22 15.79 28.27 1.62
CA GLU A 22 14.77 28.97 2.40
C GLU A 22 13.57 28.07 2.74
N LEU A 23 13.13 27.23 1.80
CA LEU A 23 12.04 26.26 2.02
C LEU A 23 12.44 25.15 3.00
N LEU A 24 13.66 24.62 2.89
CA LEU A 24 14.16 23.60 3.80
C LEU A 24 14.36 24.15 5.22
N ASP A 25 14.89 25.36 5.38
CA ASP A 25 15.01 26.06 6.67
C ASP A 25 13.62 26.29 7.29
N THR A 26 12.64 26.67 6.46
CA THR A 26 11.25 26.82 6.88
C THR A 26 10.64 25.50 7.31
N ALA A 27 10.86 24.44 6.53
CA ALA A 27 10.39 23.09 6.86
C ALA A 27 11.03 22.58 8.17
N GLN A 28 12.33 22.77 8.34
CA GLN A 28 13.03 22.38 9.57
C GLN A 28 12.47 23.09 10.82
N ARG A 29 12.01 24.33 10.64
CA ARG A 29 11.45 25.15 11.72
C ARG A 29 10.00 24.80 12.05
N TYR A 30 9.17 24.52 11.04
CA TYR A 30 7.71 24.44 11.20
C TYR A 30 7.11 23.07 10.91
N SER A 31 7.80 22.21 10.15
CA SER A 31 7.30 20.87 9.88
C SER A 31 7.62 19.89 11.01
N PHE A 32 6.73 18.90 11.21
CA PHE A 32 6.93 17.87 12.23
C PHE A 32 8.15 17.00 11.90
N ARG A 33 9.17 16.99 12.75
CA ARG A 33 10.46 16.31 12.51
C ARG A 33 10.39 14.80 12.52
N GLY A 34 9.44 14.22 13.25
CA GLY A 34 9.19 12.77 13.27
C GLY A 34 8.44 12.22 12.05
N ARG A 35 8.23 13.06 11.04
CA ARG A 35 7.49 12.68 9.83
C ARG A 35 8.19 11.59 9.02
N ILE A 36 9.51 11.73 8.82
CA ILE A 36 10.39 10.77 8.12
C ILE A 36 11.80 10.94 8.72
N ASP A 37 12.80 10.29 8.15
CA ASP A 37 14.21 10.51 8.45
C ASP A 37 14.60 12.01 8.36
N THR A 38 15.46 12.46 9.25
CA THR A 38 15.96 13.86 9.29
C THR A 38 16.70 14.28 8.02
N SER A 39 17.19 13.31 7.23
CA SER A 39 17.75 13.55 5.90
C SER A 39 16.74 14.18 4.93
N ALA A 40 15.43 14.03 5.15
CA ALA A 40 14.39 14.67 4.36
C ALA A 40 14.47 16.21 4.34
N PHE A 41 15.17 16.82 5.30
CA PHE A 41 15.40 18.26 5.32
C PHE A 41 16.65 18.71 4.55
N SER A 42 17.32 17.80 3.85
CA SER A 42 18.48 18.13 3.00
C SER A 42 18.13 18.29 1.51
N GLY A 43 16.85 18.10 1.12
CA GLY A 43 16.39 18.20 -0.27
C GLY A 43 16.41 16.85 -1.02
N PRO A 44 15.99 16.77 -2.29
CA PRO A 44 15.42 17.87 -3.07
C PRO A 44 13.98 18.21 -2.66
N VAL A 45 13.54 19.42 -2.97
CA VAL A 45 12.15 19.85 -2.84
C VAL A 45 11.44 19.63 -4.17
N PHE A 46 10.47 18.73 -4.21
CA PHE A 46 9.68 18.46 -5.41
C PHE A 46 8.68 19.57 -5.70
N ALA A 47 8.58 19.97 -6.98
CA ALA A 47 7.75 21.07 -7.44
C ALA A 47 6.55 20.61 -8.27
N SER A 48 6.69 19.50 -9.00
CA SER A 48 5.64 18.99 -9.88
C SER A 48 5.77 17.48 -10.09
N ALA A 49 4.70 16.85 -10.59
CA ALA A 49 4.72 15.44 -10.96
C ALA A 49 3.75 15.18 -12.11
N ARG A 50 4.06 14.22 -12.99
CA ARG A 50 3.17 13.76 -14.06
C ARG A 50 3.48 12.32 -14.47
N GLY A 51 2.47 11.48 -14.55
CA GLY A 51 2.65 10.07 -14.91
C GLY A 51 3.57 9.37 -13.92
N SER A 52 4.69 8.84 -14.38
CA SER A 52 5.70 8.19 -13.55
C SER A 52 6.91 9.06 -13.20
N VAL A 53 6.82 10.38 -13.41
CA VAL A 53 7.93 11.32 -13.20
C VAL A 53 7.56 12.36 -12.17
N VAL A 54 8.49 12.62 -11.23
CA VAL A 54 8.46 13.75 -10.28
C VAL A 54 9.60 14.67 -10.63
N THR A 55 9.36 15.99 -10.56
CA THR A 55 10.35 17.02 -10.90
C THR A 55 10.64 17.91 -9.71
N ASP A 56 11.89 18.16 -9.40
CA ASP A 56 12.32 19.04 -8.31
C ASP A 56 12.29 20.54 -8.70
N LEU A 57 12.61 21.41 -7.75
CA LEU A 57 12.68 22.86 -7.96
C LEU A 57 13.75 23.28 -8.98
N HIS A 58 14.76 22.46 -9.21
CA HIS A 58 15.84 22.71 -10.18
C HIS A 58 15.48 22.23 -11.58
N GLY A 59 14.37 21.50 -11.74
CA GLY A 59 13.92 20.90 -12.98
C GLY A 59 14.57 19.54 -13.28
N ASN A 60 15.14 18.89 -12.27
CA ASN A 60 15.62 17.51 -12.42
C ASN A 60 14.44 16.55 -12.31
N ASP A 61 14.39 15.59 -13.22
CA ASP A 61 13.37 14.56 -13.29
C ASP A 61 13.82 13.27 -12.61
N TYR A 62 12.89 12.65 -11.89
CA TYR A 62 13.05 11.38 -11.20
C TYR A 62 11.98 10.41 -11.66
N LEU A 63 12.37 9.20 -12.06
CA LEU A 63 11.42 8.09 -12.23
C LEU A 63 10.92 7.62 -10.86
N ASP A 64 9.62 7.73 -10.63
CA ASP A 64 9.01 7.35 -9.36
C ASP A 64 8.45 5.93 -9.40
N PHE A 65 9.28 4.96 -9.07
CA PHE A 65 8.88 3.55 -8.88
C PHE A 65 8.41 3.26 -7.44
N ASN A 66 7.90 4.28 -6.75
CA ASN A 66 7.16 4.16 -5.49
C ASN A 66 5.71 4.67 -5.62
N SER A 67 5.34 5.26 -6.77
CA SER A 67 4.02 5.87 -7.02
C SER A 67 3.62 6.86 -5.90
N GLY A 68 4.52 7.79 -5.56
CA GLY A 68 4.41 8.59 -4.35
C GLY A 68 4.48 7.71 -3.11
N GLN A 69 3.41 7.67 -2.31
CA GLN A 69 3.27 6.69 -1.23
C GLN A 69 2.31 5.56 -1.67
N MET A 70 2.47 5.05 -2.90
CA MET A 70 1.57 4.10 -3.57
C MET A 70 0.15 4.64 -3.81
N CYS A 71 -0.07 5.95 -3.67
CA CYS A 71 -1.35 6.61 -3.91
C CYS A 71 -1.50 7.05 -5.37
N ALA A 72 -0.40 7.31 -6.08
CA ALA A 72 -0.38 7.69 -7.48
C ALA A 72 -0.15 6.48 -8.41
N ALA A 73 -0.69 5.31 -8.08
CA ALA A 73 -0.43 4.09 -8.85
C ALA A 73 -1.04 4.09 -10.26
N LEU A 74 -1.96 5.00 -10.57
CA LEU A 74 -2.47 5.24 -11.93
C LEU A 74 -1.59 6.24 -12.71
N GLY A 75 -0.66 6.90 -12.03
CA GLY A 75 0.18 7.98 -12.51
C GLY A 75 -0.14 9.29 -11.81
N HIS A 76 0.92 10.08 -11.54
CA HIS A 76 0.75 11.41 -10.94
C HIS A 76 -0.09 12.30 -11.85
N ASN A 77 -1.03 13.03 -11.26
CA ASN A 77 -1.89 14.01 -11.93
C ASN A 77 -2.60 13.42 -13.18
N HIS A 78 -3.20 12.23 -13.01
CA HIS A 78 -3.94 11.61 -14.11
C HIS A 78 -5.07 12.54 -14.61
N PRO A 79 -5.16 12.83 -15.95
CA PRO A 79 -6.06 13.84 -16.46
C PRO A 79 -7.53 13.63 -16.10
N ARG A 80 -8.01 12.38 -16.10
CA ARG A 80 -9.41 12.06 -15.76
C ARG A 80 -9.71 12.28 -14.30
N ILE A 81 -8.76 12.02 -13.39
CA ILE A 81 -8.91 12.29 -11.95
C ILE A 81 -8.96 13.80 -11.72
N LEU A 82 -8.06 14.56 -12.37
CA LEU A 82 -8.08 16.02 -12.28
C LEU A 82 -9.42 16.60 -12.78
N ALA A 83 -9.95 16.07 -13.88
CA ALA A 83 -11.25 16.51 -14.42
C ALA A 83 -12.40 16.24 -13.43
N ALA A 84 -12.43 15.05 -12.81
CA ALA A 84 -13.43 14.71 -11.80
C ALA A 84 -13.35 15.59 -10.54
N ILE A 85 -12.14 15.91 -10.09
CA ILE A 85 -11.90 16.86 -8.99
C ILE A 85 -12.41 18.26 -9.37
N GLN A 86 -12.10 18.76 -10.57
CA GLN A 86 -12.55 20.07 -11.04
C GLN A 86 -14.07 20.14 -11.11
N GLU A 87 -14.73 19.12 -11.65
CA GLU A 87 -16.20 19.04 -11.67
C GLU A 87 -16.78 19.07 -10.25
N ALA A 88 -16.21 18.30 -9.32
CA ALA A 88 -16.64 18.31 -7.92
C ALA A 88 -16.45 19.68 -7.25
N CYS A 89 -15.36 20.40 -7.56
CA CYS A 89 -15.13 21.76 -7.08
C CYS A 89 -16.19 22.76 -7.57
N GLU A 90 -16.73 22.54 -8.76
CA GLU A 90 -17.76 23.40 -9.35
C GLU A 90 -19.19 23.05 -8.87
N THR A 91 -19.39 21.81 -8.42
CA THR A 91 -20.73 21.31 -8.02
C THR A 91 -20.91 21.23 -6.52
N MET A 92 -20.18 20.34 -5.85
CA MET A 92 -20.29 20.12 -4.40
C MET A 92 -18.98 19.53 -3.85
N LEU A 93 -18.28 20.30 -3.01
CA LEU A 93 -17.05 19.85 -2.35
C LEU A 93 -17.33 18.92 -1.17
N HIS A 94 -18.33 19.26 -0.37
CA HIS A 94 -18.63 18.63 0.92
C HIS A 94 -20.13 18.46 1.09
N ALA A 95 -20.53 17.35 1.70
CA ALA A 95 -21.90 17.08 2.11
C ALA A 95 -21.94 16.63 3.56
N HIS A 96 -23.02 16.93 4.26
CA HIS A 96 -23.21 16.39 5.62
C HIS A 96 -23.39 14.87 5.55
N SER A 97 -22.67 14.13 6.38
CA SER A 97 -22.60 12.67 6.35
C SER A 97 -23.93 11.92 6.53
N SER A 98 -25.01 12.59 6.94
CA SER A 98 -26.36 12.01 7.02
C SER A 98 -27.21 12.27 5.76
N HIS A 99 -26.66 12.84 4.70
CA HIS A 99 -27.36 13.08 3.45
C HIS A 99 -26.63 12.41 2.29
N PHE A 100 -27.33 11.57 1.54
CA PHE A 100 -26.79 10.99 0.33
C PHE A 100 -26.43 12.05 -0.70
N ASN A 101 -25.35 11.82 -1.41
CA ASN A 101 -24.96 12.59 -2.57
C ASN A 101 -24.72 11.68 -3.80
N VAL A 102 -24.79 12.24 -4.98
CA VAL A 102 -24.70 11.48 -6.23
C VAL A 102 -23.38 10.71 -6.34
N LYS A 103 -22.26 11.36 -6.01
CA LYS A 103 -20.91 10.75 -6.19
C LYS A 103 -20.67 9.59 -5.23
N GLU A 104 -21.20 9.66 -4.02
CA GLU A 104 -21.19 8.56 -3.05
C GLU A 104 -21.94 7.34 -3.57
N ILE A 105 -23.17 7.55 -4.06
CA ILE A 105 -24.01 6.46 -4.57
C ILE A 105 -23.38 5.81 -5.80
N GLU A 106 -22.87 6.61 -6.74
CA GLU A 106 -22.18 6.13 -7.94
C GLU A 106 -20.95 5.27 -7.58
N LEU A 107 -20.13 5.72 -6.62
CA LEU A 107 -18.95 4.99 -6.18
C LEU A 107 -19.32 3.70 -5.45
N ALA A 108 -20.33 3.73 -4.57
CA ALA A 108 -20.81 2.54 -3.87
C ALA A 108 -21.34 1.46 -4.85
N ALA A 109 -22.10 1.89 -5.87
CA ALA A 109 -22.59 1.00 -6.90
C ALA A 109 -21.44 0.35 -7.70
N LYS A 110 -20.46 1.16 -8.14
CA LYS A 110 -19.27 0.63 -8.86
C LYS A 110 -18.48 -0.38 -8.04
N LEU A 111 -18.27 -0.14 -6.75
CA LEU A 111 -17.57 -1.10 -5.89
C LEU A 111 -18.39 -2.37 -5.68
N GLY A 112 -19.70 -2.24 -5.46
CA GLY A 112 -20.60 -3.39 -5.30
C GLY A 112 -20.70 -4.27 -6.58
N GLU A 113 -20.55 -3.69 -7.77
CA GLU A 113 -20.52 -4.42 -9.03
C GLU A 113 -19.17 -5.12 -9.29
N LEU A 114 -18.08 -4.62 -8.72
CA LEU A 114 -16.73 -5.16 -8.93
C LEU A 114 -16.32 -6.19 -7.87
N LEU A 115 -16.76 -5.98 -6.64
CA LEU A 115 -16.46 -6.90 -5.53
C LEU A 115 -17.29 -8.19 -5.67
N PRO A 116 -16.77 -9.34 -5.24
CA PRO A 116 -17.55 -10.57 -5.25
C PRO A 116 -18.69 -10.51 -4.22
N ASP A 117 -19.84 -11.11 -4.59
CA ASP A 117 -20.93 -11.31 -3.62
C ASP A 117 -20.43 -12.09 -2.40
N PRO A 118 -20.87 -11.72 -1.19
CA PRO A 118 -21.92 -10.75 -0.80
C PRO A 118 -21.38 -9.36 -0.34
N LEU A 119 -20.22 -8.91 -0.80
CA LEU A 119 -19.60 -7.63 -0.41
C LEU A 119 -20.25 -6.45 -1.14
N THR A 120 -21.33 -5.91 -0.61
CA THR A 120 -22.16 -4.89 -1.26
C THR A 120 -22.31 -3.59 -0.48
N ARG A 121 -21.94 -3.55 0.81
CA ARG A 121 -22.16 -2.40 1.69
C ARG A 121 -20.89 -1.63 1.92
N SER A 122 -20.77 -0.46 1.31
CA SER A 122 -19.59 0.39 1.36
C SER A 122 -19.81 1.68 2.14
N LEU A 123 -18.80 2.08 2.93
CA LEU A 123 -18.69 3.40 3.53
C LEU A 123 -17.33 3.98 3.17
N PHE A 124 -17.29 5.28 2.84
CA PHE A 124 -16.07 5.98 2.43
C PHE A 124 -15.55 6.89 3.54
N GLY A 125 -14.22 6.97 3.65
CA GLY A 125 -13.49 7.84 4.56
C GLY A 125 -12.26 8.44 3.89
N GLU A 126 -11.37 9.07 4.69
CA GLU A 126 -10.25 9.82 4.12
C GLU A 126 -8.95 9.00 4.04
N SER A 127 -8.75 8.03 4.94
CA SER A 127 -7.50 7.29 5.03
C SER A 127 -7.69 5.81 5.27
N GLY A 128 -6.71 4.99 4.87
CA GLY A 128 -6.72 3.57 5.14
C GLY A 128 -6.72 3.23 6.63
N ALA A 129 -6.04 4.03 7.46
CA ALA A 129 -6.11 3.86 8.91
C ALA A 129 -7.53 4.01 9.45
N ASP A 130 -8.33 4.92 8.88
CA ASP A 130 -9.75 5.09 9.25
C ASP A 130 -10.60 3.91 8.77
N ALA A 131 -10.32 3.41 7.57
CA ALA A 131 -11.00 2.22 7.04
C ALA A 131 -10.73 1.00 7.92
N ASN A 132 -9.47 0.73 8.26
CA ASN A 132 -9.09 -0.39 9.11
C ASN A 132 -9.63 -0.23 10.55
N GLU A 133 -9.65 0.98 11.10
CA GLU A 133 -10.26 1.27 12.40
C GLU A 133 -11.75 0.89 12.40
N LEU A 134 -12.48 1.30 11.34
CA LEU A 134 -13.89 0.98 11.19
C LEU A 134 -14.10 -0.52 10.95
N ALA A 135 -13.32 -1.16 10.10
CA ALA A 135 -13.42 -2.59 9.84
C ALA A 135 -13.27 -3.43 11.12
N LEU A 136 -12.30 -3.07 11.97
CA LEU A 136 -12.11 -3.72 13.27
C LEU A 136 -13.27 -3.45 14.24
N LEU A 137 -13.85 -2.25 14.20
CA LEU A 137 -15.04 -1.93 15.00
C LEU A 137 -16.24 -2.77 14.56
N LEU A 138 -16.51 -2.86 13.24
CA LEU A 138 -17.59 -3.67 12.68
C LEU A 138 -17.42 -5.15 13.05
N ALA A 139 -16.20 -5.67 12.94
CA ALA A 139 -15.91 -7.06 13.32
C ALA A 139 -16.20 -7.34 14.80
N ARG A 140 -15.77 -6.45 15.69
CA ARG A 140 -16.03 -6.57 17.12
C ARG A 140 -17.53 -6.52 17.45
N ILE A 141 -18.28 -5.63 16.81
CA ILE A 141 -19.72 -5.52 17.00
C ILE A 141 -20.44 -6.78 16.52
N TYR A 142 -20.07 -7.25 15.33
CA TYR A 142 -20.72 -8.41 14.73
C TYR A 142 -20.51 -9.69 15.54
N THR A 143 -19.26 -9.95 15.94
CA THR A 143 -18.90 -11.17 16.68
C THR A 143 -19.19 -11.08 18.18
N GLY A 144 -19.30 -9.87 18.74
CA GLY A 144 -19.28 -9.63 20.18
C GLY A 144 -17.88 -9.80 20.81
N GLY A 145 -16.88 -10.13 20.00
CA GLY A 145 -15.50 -10.35 20.41
C GLY A 145 -14.71 -9.04 20.57
N ARG A 146 -13.53 -9.14 21.17
CA ARG A 146 -12.63 -8.00 21.39
C ARG A 146 -11.27 -8.19 20.76
N GLU A 147 -10.77 -9.41 20.73
CA GLU A 147 -9.42 -9.75 20.38
C GLU A 147 -9.25 -9.74 18.85
N VAL A 148 -8.19 -9.09 18.38
CA VAL A 148 -7.84 -9.02 16.98
C VAL A 148 -6.42 -9.51 16.74
N PHE A 149 -6.22 -10.17 15.63
CA PHE A 149 -4.96 -10.82 15.28
C PHE A 149 -4.47 -10.31 13.93
N SER A 150 -3.15 -10.25 13.76
CA SER A 150 -2.54 -9.85 12.49
C SER A 150 -1.15 -10.46 12.35
N PRO A 151 -0.71 -10.84 11.15
CA PRO A 151 0.66 -11.30 10.93
C PRO A 151 1.72 -10.28 11.36
N HIS A 152 2.80 -10.74 12.00
CA HIS A 152 3.83 -9.91 12.66
C HIS A 152 4.67 -9.01 11.71
N VAL A 153 4.29 -8.93 10.43
CA VAL A 153 4.89 -8.06 9.41
C VAL A 153 3.90 -7.08 8.80
N SER A 154 2.65 -7.10 9.25
CA SER A 154 1.56 -6.28 8.71
C SER A 154 1.68 -4.80 9.05
N TYR A 155 1.09 -3.96 8.18
CA TYR A 155 0.93 -2.54 8.41
C TYR A 155 -0.50 -2.10 8.04
N HIS A 156 -1.27 -1.65 9.03
CA HIS A 156 -2.68 -1.29 8.88
C HIS A 156 -3.00 0.18 9.23
N GLY A 157 -1.99 0.97 9.56
CA GLY A 157 -2.15 2.39 9.89
C GLY A 157 -1.71 2.75 11.32
N LEU A 158 -1.96 4.01 11.70
CA LEU A 158 -1.49 4.59 12.97
C LEU A 158 -2.63 5.14 13.85
N SER A 159 -3.90 4.93 13.51
CA SER A 159 -5.03 5.14 14.44
C SER A 159 -4.98 4.11 15.58
N ALA A 160 -5.80 4.23 16.59
CA ALA A 160 -5.64 3.47 17.84
C ALA A 160 -5.65 1.96 17.63
N SER A 161 -6.71 1.40 17.04
CA SER A 161 -6.83 -0.05 16.82
C SER A 161 -5.92 -0.51 15.66
N ALA A 162 -5.86 0.22 14.55
CA ALA A 162 -4.99 -0.10 13.41
C ALA A 162 -3.51 -0.15 13.80
N ARG A 163 -3.05 0.78 14.66
CA ARG A 163 -1.69 0.77 15.21
C ARG A 163 -1.42 -0.44 16.07
N SER A 164 -2.41 -0.93 16.79
CA SER A 164 -2.28 -2.08 17.68
C SER A 164 -2.09 -3.38 16.91
N VAL A 165 -2.58 -3.47 15.68
CA VAL A 165 -2.39 -4.60 14.76
C VAL A 165 -1.31 -4.35 13.69
N THR A 166 -0.62 -3.20 13.73
CA THR A 166 0.55 -2.91 12.90
C THR A 166 1.80 -3.43 13.59
N PHE A 167 2.41 -4.48 13.01
CA PHE A 167 3.59 -5.15 13.56
C PHE A 167 4.88 -4.92 12.76
N ALA A 168 4.81 -4.30 11.58
CA ALA A 168 5.99 -3.94 10.80
C ALA A 168 6.93 -3.05 11.63
N GLY A 169 8.23 -3.19 11.45
CA GLY A 169 9.38 -2.83 12.30
C GLY A 169 9.41 -1.49 13.06
N TRP A 170 8.35 -0.70 13.02
CA TRP A 170 8.27 0.61 13.70
C TRP A 170 7.51 0.59 15.03
N ARG A 171 7.10 -0.59 15.51
CA ARG A 171 6.33 -0.73 16.76
C ARG A 171 7.02 -0.09 17.99
N ARG A 172 8.35 -0.04 17.99
CA ARG A 172 9.15 0.64 19.00
C ARG A 172 8.89 2.11 19.01
N GLY A 173 8.18 2.84 19.10
CA GLY A 173 7.93 4.29 19.06
C GLY A 173 6.44 4.59 19.00
N HIS A 174 5.62 3.56 18.88
CA HIS A 174 4.18 3.75 18.76
C HIS A 174 3.49 4.12 20.09
N GLY A 175 4.23 4.18 21.21
CA GLY A 175 3.67 4.46 22.53
C GLY A 175 2.76 3.33 23.05
N PRO A 176 1.91 3.59 24.04
CA PRO A 176 0.93 2.63 24.53
C PRO A 176 -0.01 2.19 23.41
N LEU A 177 -0.24 0.89 23.30
CA LEU A 177 -1.15 0.27 22.34
C LEU A 177 -2.49 -0.05 23.01
N SER A 178 -3.57 -0.14 22.22
CA SER A 178 -4.81 -0.73 22.68
C SER A 178 -4.57 -2.19 23.04
N GLY A 179 -5.18 -2.68 24.10
CA GLY A 179 -5.15 -4.10 24.46
C GLY A 179 -5.79 -5.00 23.40
N ASP A 180 -5.78 -6.30 23.66
CA ASP A 180 -6.48 -7.32 22.88
C ASP A 180 -6.03 -7.42 21.40
N SER A 181 -4.73 -7.20 21.15
CA SER A 181 -4.14 -7.30 19.81
C SER A 181 -2.91 -8.21 19.83
N TYR A 182 -2.92 -9.27 19.01
CA TYR A 182 -1.92 -10.32 19.03
C TYR A 182 -1.31 -10.58 17.65
N ALA A 183 -0.05 -11.00 17.63
CA ALA A 183 0.66 -11.31 16.41
C ALA A 183 0.49 -12.78 16.01
N LEU A 184 0.28 -13.02 14.72
CA LEU A 184 0.41 -14.33 14.09
C LEU A 184 1.77 -14.44 13.36
N LEU A 185 2.23 -15.65 13.12
CA LEU A 185 3.40 -15.88 12.27
C LEU A 185 3.08 -15.52 10.82
N ALA A 186 3.90 -14.66 10.23
CA ALA A 186 3.77 -14.32 8.82
C ALA A 186 4.22 -15.45 7.91
N PRO A 187 3.64 -15.61 6.71
CA PRO A 187 4.02 -16.60 5.72
C PRO A 187 5.31 -16.21 4.96
N TYR A 188 6.37 -15.91 5.71
CA TYR A 188 7.64 -15.47 5.14
C TYR A 188 8.51 -16.68 4.76
N CYS A 189 8.16 -17.36 3.66
CA CYS A 189 8.79 -18.63 3.28
C CYS A 189 10.30 -18.51 3.07
N TYR A 190 10.80 -17.41 2.48
CA TYR A 190 12.24 -17.18 2.32
C TYR A 190 12.99 -17.16 3.67
N ARG A 191 12.38 -16.61 4.73
CA ARG A 191 12.91 -16.59 6.11
C ARG A 191 11.91 -17.24 7.06
N CYS A 192 11.54 -18.50 6.77
CA CYS A 192 10.53 -19.20 7.56
C CYS A 192 10.97 -19.31 9.03
N PRO A 193 10.19 -18.77 10.00
CA PRO A 193 10.55 -18.80 11.42
C PRO A 193 10.53 -20.21 12.00
N LEU A 194 9.88 -21.16 11.32
CA LEU A 194 9.82 -22.57 11.71
C LEU A 194 10.84 -23.43 10.96
N ALA A 195 11.72 -22.82 10.15
CA ALA A 195 12.72 -23.52 9.33
C ALA A 195 12.13 -24.64 8.44
N LYS A 196 10.90 -24.43 7.94
CA LYS A 196 10.19 -25.35 7.06
C LYS A 196 10.10 -24.81 5.64
N SER A 197 9.83 -25.70 4.68
CA SER A 197 9.68 -25.35 3.25
C SER A 197 8.28 -25.63 2.74
N PHE A 198 7.70 -24.69 1.99
CA PHE A 198 6.46 -24.90 1.25
C PHE A 198 6.75 -25.69 -0.06
N PRO A 199 5.86 -26.65 -0.49
CA PRO A 199 4.54 -26.94 0.10
C PRO A 199 4.54 -27.99 1.22
N SER A 200 5.67 -28.65 1.50
CA SER A 200 5.72 -29.78 2.45
C SER A 200 5.40 -29.40 3.91
N CYS A 201 5.48 -28.09 4.26
CA CYS A 201 5.11 -27.60 5.58
C CYS A 201 3.61 -27.58 5.87
N GLY A 202 2.73 -27.67 4.82
CA GLY A 202 1.27 -27.67 4.98
C GLY A 202 0.73 -26.43 5.73
N PHE A 203 1.36 -25.25 5.55
CA PHE A 203 1.03 -24.01 6.28
C PHE A 203 1.26 -24.07 7.81
N ALA A 204 2.28 -24.79 8.27
CA ALA A 204 2.61 -24.93 9.69
C ALA A 204 2.74 -23.59 10.47
N CYS A 205 2.98 -22.46 9.77
CA CYS A 205 2.94 -21.13 10.40
C CYS A 205 1.53 -20.74 10.85
N LEU A 206 0.48 -21.15 10.12
CA LEU A 206 -0.91 -20.97 10.56
C LEU A 206 -1.24 -21.90 11.72
N ASP A 207 -0.92 -23.18 11.62
CA ASP A 207 -1.20 -24.13 12.70
C ASP A 207 -0.57 -23.68 14.03
N ALA A 208 0.73 -23.32 14.01
CA ALA A 208 1.41 -22.82 15.21
C ALA A 208 0.81 -21.47 15.70
N SER A 209 0.38 -20.62 14.80
CA SER A 209 -0.28 -19.35 15.17
C SER A 209 -1.61 -19.58 15.85
N PHE A 210 -2.44 -20.47 15.32
CA PHE A 210 -3.78 -20.72 15.87
C PHE A 210 -3.75 -21.59 17.12
N GLU A 211 -2.73 -22.43 17.32
CA GLU A 211 -2.48 -23.05 18.62
C GLU A 211 -2.21 -21.98 19.70
N LEU A 212 -1.44 -20.93 19.36
CA LEU A 212 -1.21 -19.82 20.27
C LEU A 212 -2.48 -18.97 20.47
N VAL A 213 -3.28 -18.76 19.41
CA VAL A 213 -4.58 -18.05 19.51
C VAL A 213 -5.47 -18.79 20.52
N ASP A 214 -5.64 -20.10 20.34
CA ASP A 214 -6.50 -20.92 21.19
C ASP A 214 -6.01 -20.97 22.66
N ALA A 215 -4.70 -20.81 22.89
CA ALA A 215 -4.12 -20.75 24.22
C ALA A 215 -4.20 -19.39 24.91
N GLN A 216 -4.26 -18.30 24.15
CA GLN A 216 -4.19 -16.92 24.65
C GLN A 216 -5.56 -16.20 24.65
N ALA A 217 -6.45 -16.58 23.75
CA ALA A 217 -7.76 -15.95 23.64
C ALA A 217 -8.57 -16.14 24.94
N THR A 218 -9.21 -15.06 25.37
CA THR A 218 -10.02 -15.03 26.61
C THR A 218 -11.50 -15.24 26.31
N ASP A 219 -11.82 -16.15 25.38
CA ASP A 219 -13.15 -16.58 24.91
C ASP A 219 -13.85 -15.66 23.89
N GLN A 220 -13.22 -14.60 23.39
CA GLN A 220 -13.89 -13.69 22.47
C GLN A 220 -12.98 -13.16 21.35
N PRO A 221 -12.43 -14.02 20.48
CA PRO A 221 -11.71 -13.56 19.30
C PRO A 221 -12.70 -12.91 18.31
N ALA A 222 -12.35 -11.72 17.81
CA ALA A 222 -13.22 -10.98 16.88
C ALA A 222 -12.83 -11.19 15.43
N ALA A 223 -11.57 -10.98 15.10
CA ALA A 223 -11.11 -11.00 13.71
C ALA A 223 -9.62 -11.24 13.55
N VAL A 224 -9.26 -11.70 12.37
CA VAL A 224 -7.91 -11.52 11.82
C VAL A 224 -7.96 -10.43 10.76
N ILE A 225 -7.05 -9.45 10.82
CA ILE A 225 -6.78 -8.52 9.73
C ILE A 225 -5.46 -8.86 9.06
N THR A 226 -5.45 -8.89 7.72
CA THR A 226 -4.28 -9.27 6.94
C THR A 226 -4.22 -8.55 5.60
N GLU A 227 -3.01 -8.44 5.03
CA GLU A 227 -2.80 -8.01 3.65
C GLU A 227 -2.72 -9.25 2.74
N PRO A 228 -3.25 -9.23 1.49
CA PRO A 228 -3.06 -10.32 0.51
C PRO A 228 -1.58 -10.53 0.12
N LEU A 229 -0.80 -9.47 0.18
CA LEU A 229 0.65 -9.45 0.05
C LEU A 229 1.19 -8.37 1.00
N PHE A 230 2.12 -8.72 1.89
CA PHE A 230 2.63 -7.82 2.93
C PHE A 230 3.64 -6.83 2.36
N SER A 231 3.13 -5.75 1.80
CA SER A 231 3.93 -4.78 1.07
C SER A 231 4.89 -4.00 1.98
N ALA A 232 4.38 -3.42 3.06
CA ALA A 232 5.20 -2.68 4.03
C ALA A 232 6.14 -3.60 4.81
N GLY A 233 5.75 -4.84 5.04
CA GLY A 233 6.53 -5.88 5.67
C GLY A 233 7.73 -6.37 4.87
N GLY A 234 7.88 -5.91 3.62
CA GLY A 234 8.99 -6.26 2.73
C GLY A 234 8.57 -7.05 1.50
N VAL A 235 7.39 -6.77 0.96
CA VAL A 235 6.83 -7.47 -0.23
C VAL A 235 6.78 -8.98 -0.01
N ILE A 236 6.34 -9.41 1.17
CA ILE A 236 6.21 -10.84 1.47
C ILE A 236 4.94 -11.34 0.79
N ASP A 237 5.12 -12.23 -0.19
CA ASP A 237 4.04 -12.84 -0.96
C ASP A 237 3.69 -14.19 -0.35
N PRO A 238 2.49 -14.36 0.24
CA PRO A 238 2.07 -15.64 0.79
C PRO A 238 2.03 -16.74 -0.29
N PRO A 239 2.38 -17.98 0.06
CA PRO A 239 2.21 -19.07 -0.88
C PRO A 239 0.72 -19.31 -1.15
N LYS A 240 0.38 -19.73 -2.39
CA LYS A 240 -1.00 -19.99 -2.80
C LYS A 240 -1.70 -20.95 -1.83
N GLY A 241 -2.94 -20.59 -1.46
CA GLY A 241 -3.77 -21.31 -0.50
C GLY A 241 -3.61 -20.87 0.95
N TRP A 242 -2.62 -20.00 1.25
CA TRP A 242 -2.41 -19.53 2.62
C TRP A 242 -3.59 -18.66 3.11
N LEU A 243 -4.06 -17.74 2.28
CA LEU A 243 -5.17 -16.86 2.64
C LEU A 243 -6.49 -17.63 2.75
N ALA A 244 -6.71 -18.63 1.88
CA ALA A 244 -7.85 -19.53 1.96
C ALA A 244 -7.85 -20.32 3.28
N ARG A 245 -6.71 -20.92 3.64
CA ARG A 245 -6.59 -21.64 4.91
C ARG A 245 -6.74 -20.72 6.13
N LEU A 246 -6.23 -19.49 6.07
CA LEU A 246 -6.44 -18.50 7.12
C LEU A 246 -7.92 -18.21 7.34
N ARG A 247 -8.69 -18.03 6.25
CA ARG A 247 -10.14 -17.81 6.31
C ARG A 247 -10.89 -18.98 6.97
N GLU A 248 -10.56 -20.21 6.59
CA GLU A 248 -11.13 -21.40 7.22
C GLU A 248 -10.90 -21.40 8.74
N LEU A 249 -9.64 -21.19 9.16
CA LEU A 249 -9.28 -21.17 10.58
C LEU A 249 -9.96 -20.05 11.38
N CYS A 250 -10.21 -18.88 10.74
CA CYS A 250 -11.00 -17.81 11.32
C CYS A 250 -12.45 -18.27 11.54
N HIS A 251 -13.09 -18.79 10.50
CA HIS A 251 -14.50 -19.19 10.54
C HIS A 251 -14.75 -20.37 11.49
N GLU A 252 -13.82 -21.34 11.58
CA GLU A 252 -13.87 -22.43 12.57
C GLU A 252 -13.98 -21.90 14.03
N ARG A 253 -13.54 -20.65 14.27
CA ARG A 253 -13.53 -20.00 15.61
C ARG A 253 -14.51 -18.84 15.73
N GLY A 254 -15.40 -18.67 14.76
CA GLY A 254 -16.36 -17.56 14.78
C GLY A 254 -15.73 -16.16 14.58
N MET A 255 -14.49 -16.10 14.12
CA MET A 255 -13.81 -14.85 13.77
C MET A 255 -14.12 -14.42 12.34
N LEU A 256 -14.11 -13.10 12.10
CA LEU A 256 -14.13 -12.55 10.75
C LEU A 256 -12.72 -12.45 10.15
N LEU A 257 -12.64 -12.61 8.83
CA LEU A 257 -11.46 -12.25 8.06
C LEU A 257 -11.62 -10.85 7.47
N VAL A 258 -10.80 -9.91 7.91
CA VAL A 258 -10.66 -8.56 7.33
C VAL A 258 -9.47 -8.57 6.39
N VAL A 259 -9.69 -8.25 5.11
CA VAL A 259 -8.62 -8.10 4.13
C VAL A 259 -8.33 -6.63 3.88
N ASP A 260 -7.14 -6.19 4.29
CA ASP A 260 -6.58 -4.88 3.96
C ASP A 260 -5.96 -4.93 2.56
N ASP A 261 -6.75 -4.55 1.57
CA ASP A 261 -6.35 -4.54 0.15
C ASP A 261 -5.93 -3.15 -0.36
N GLU A 262 -5.55 -2.25 0.55
CA GLU A 262 -5.18 -0.87 0.24
C GLU A 262 -3.94 -0.74 -0.65
N GLN A 263 -2.98 -1.65 -0.50
CA GLN A 263 -1.73 -1.65 -1.26
C GLN A 263 -1.75 -2.64 -2.42
N THR A 264 -2.70 -3.54 -2.44
CA THR A 264 -2.71 -4.73 -3.30
C THR A 264 -3.89 -4.78 -4.26
N GLY A 265 -5.00 -4.14 -3.95
CA GLY A 265 -6.21 -4.10 -4.77
C GLY A 265 -6.14 -3.20 -6.00
N LEU A 266 -7.26 -3.09 -6.70
CA LEU A 266 -7.50 -2.24 -7.87
C LEU A 266 -6.43 -2.41 -8.98
N GLY A 267 -6.14 -3.67 -9.32
CA GLY A 267 -5.30 -4.00 -10.47
C GLY A 267 -3.81 -4.16 -10.19
N LYS A 268 -3.29 -3.70 -9.06
CA LYS A 268 -1.84 -3.58 -8.81
C LYS A 268 -1.08 -4.92 -8.84
N LEU A 269 -1.67 -6.00 -8.37
CA LEU A 269 -1.08 -7.34 -8.39
C LEU A 269 -1.31 -8.10 -9.70
N GLY A 270 -2.03 -7.50 -10.67
CA GLY A 270 -2.40 -8.17 -11.92
C GLY A 270 -3.79 -8.78 -11.91
N THR A 271 -4.51 -8.67 -10.78
CA THR A 271 -5.93 -9.00 -10.58
C THR A 271 -6.66 -7.79 -10.04
N MET A 272 -7.99 -7.73 -10.14
CA MET A 272 -8.78 -6.58 -9.65
C MET A 272 -8.55 -6.37 -8.15
N PHE A 273 -8.65 -7.43 -7.34
CA PHE A 273 -8.37 -7.41 -5.91
C PHE A 273 -7.27 -8.42 -5.57
N GLY A 274 -6.47 -8.13 -4.55
CA GLY A 274 -5.31 -8.92 -4.18
C GLY A 274 -5.65 -10.33 -3.67
N PHE A 275 -6.87 -10.54 -3.19
CA PHE A 275 -7.38 -11.82 -2.71
C PHE A 275 -8.04 -12.68 -3.79
N THR A 276 -8.26 -12.15 -5.00
CA THR A 276 -9.01 -12.85 -6.06
C THR A 276 -8.36 -14.18 -6.45
N ASP A 277 -7.03 -14.23 -6.52
CA ASP A 277 -6.28 -15.44 -6.90
C ASP A 277 -6.40 -16.60 -5.88
N GLU A 278 -6.85 -16.30 -4.67
CA GLU A 278 -7.04 -17.27 -3.59
C GLU A 278 -8.47 -17.88 -3.58
N GLU A 279 -9.32 -17.45 -4.50
CA GLU A 279 -10.71 -17.92 -4.65
C GLU A 279 -11.54 -17.81 -3.37
N ILE A 280 -11.27 -16.76 -2.58
CA ILE A 280 -12.01 -16.47 -1.34
C ILE A 280 -12.77 -15.16 -1.44
N VAL A 281 -13.78 -15.03 -0.60
CA VAL A 281 -14.45 -13.75 -0.31
C VAL A 281 -14.22 -13.44 1.16
N PRO A 282 -13.53 -12.35 1.51
CA PRO A 282 -13.39 -11.94 2.91
C PRO A 282 -14.72 -11.44 3.47
N ASP A 283 -14.82 -11.34 4.79
CA ASP A 283 -16.02 -10.81 5.46
C ASP A 283 -16.08 -9.28 5.39
N ILE A 284 -14.90 -8.64 5.44
CA ILE A 284 -14.72 -7.19 5.29
C ILE A 284 -13.48 -6.95 4.43
N VAL A 285 -13.57 -5.99 3.49
CA VAL A 285 -12.43 -5.52 2.71
C VAL A 285 -12.24 -4.02 2.89
N THR A 286 -10.98 -3.58 2.99
CA THR A 286 -10.62 -2.16 3.01
C THR A 286 -9.78 -1.80 1.80
N LEU A 287 -10.12 -0.65 1.18
CA LEU A 287 -9.37 -0.05 0.08
C LEU A 287 -8.98 1.38 0.43
N ALA A 288 -7.86 1.84 -0.08
CA ALA A 288 -7.41 3.24 0.04
C ALA A 288 -6.36 3.55 -1.05
N LYS A 289 -5.43 4.45 -0.76
CA LYS A 289 -4.28 4.81 -1.62
C LYS A 289 -4.68 5.14 -3.05
N HIS A 290 -4.44 4.23 -3.99
CA HIS A 290 -4.76 4.48 -5.40
C HIS A 290 -6.26 4.45 -5.73
N LEU A 291 -7.14 4.07 -4.81
CA LEU A 291 -8.57 4.32 -4.93
C LEU A 291 -8.84 5.81 -5.22
N GLY A 292 -8.06 6.73 -4.64
CA GLY A 292 -8.20 8.16 -4.88
C GLY A 292 -7.32 8.72 -5.99
N GLY A 293 -6.41 7.92 -6.58
CA GLY A 293 -5.48 8.39 -7.60
C GLY A 293 -4.59 9.56 -7.20
N GLY A 294 -4.27 9.68 -5.92
CA GLY A 294 -3.52 10.76 -5.29
C GLY A 294 -4.35 11.60 -4.30
N VAL A 295 -5.67 11.51 -4.33
CA VAL A 295 -6.58 12.09 -3.32
C VAL A 295 -6.75 11.12 -2.17
N GLY A 296 -6.87 11.64 -0.94
CA GLY A 296 -7.12 10.82 0.24
C GLY A 296 -8.56 10.34 0.28
N ILE A 297 -8.78 9.08 -0.07
CA ILE A 297 -10.06 8.37 0.10
C ILE A 297 -9.78 6.94 0.51
N SER A 298 -10.69 6.36 1.28
CA SER A 298 -10.71 4.94 1.64
C SER A 298 -12.13 4.39 1.59
N SER A 299 -12.25 3.07 1.51
CA SER A 299 -13.53 2.38 1.67
C SER A 299 -13.42 1.22 2.64
N VAL A 300 -14.48 0.97 3.37
CA VAL A 300 -14.78 -0.29 4.05
C VAL A 300 -15.97 -0.88 3.35
N THR A 301 -15.83 -2.12 2.86
CA THR A 301 -16.94 -2.83 2.24
C THR A 301 -17.19 -4.15 2.96
N THR A 302 -18.44 -4.44 3.25
CA THR A 302 -18.88 -5.62 3.99
C THR A 302 -20.19 -6.18 3.45
N THR A 303 -20.79 -7.13 4.16
CA THR A 303 -22.03 -7.82 3.78
C THR A 303 -23.25 -7.22 4.45
N ASP A 304 -24.45 -7.48 3.89
CA ASP A 304 -25.72 -7.11 4.51
C ASP A 304 -25.83 -7.65 5.94
N ALA A 305 -25.45 -8.90 6.17
CA ALA A 305 -25.55 -9.55 7.48
C ALA A 305 -24.71 -8.85 8.57
N ILE A 306 -23.53 -8.33 8.20
CA ILE A 306 -22.68 -7.59 9.13
C ILE A 306 -23.27 -6.19 9.35
N GLU A 307 -23.72 -5.50 8.29
CA GLU A 307 -24.34 -4.19 8.39
C GLU A 307 -25.61 -4.24 9.27
N ASP A 308 -26.53 -5.17 8.99
CA ASP A 308 -27.77 -5.33 9.74
C ASP A 308 -27.51 -5.49 11.26
N LYS A 309 -26.51 -6.34 11.60
CA LYS A 309 -26.11 -6.56 12.98
C LYS A 309 -25.58 -5.28 13.65
N VAL A 310 -24.80 -4.50 12.91
CA VAL A 310 -24.25 -3.22 13.39
C VAL A 310 -25.37 -2.20 13.61
N VAL A 311 -26.29 -2.10 12.65
CA VAL A 311 -27.46 -1.21 12.74
C VAL A 311 -28.36 -1.55 13.95
N GLU A 312 -28.57 -2.84 14.25
CA GLU A 312 -29.32 -3.30 15.44
C GLU A 312 -28.73 -2.76 16.76
N THR A 313 -27.41 -2.53 16.82
CA THR A 313 -26.79 -1.97 18.04
C THR A 313 -26.99 -0.48 18.22
N GLY A 314 -27.53 0.21 17.20
CA GLY A 314 -27.71 1.66 17.18
C GLY A 314 -26.43 2.44 16.85
N LEU A 315 -25.36 1.77 16.36
CA LEU A 315 -24.17 2.46 15.91
C LEU A 315 -24.52 3.36 14.71
N THR A 316 -24.16 4.63 14.83
CA THR A 316 -24.20 5.59 13.73
C THR A 316 -22.77 6.04 13.44
N VAL A 317 -22.28 5.75 12.26
CA VAL A 317 -20.94 6.20 11.82
C VAL A 317 -21.04 7.63 11.34
N THR A 318 -20.66 8.59 12.18
CA THR A 318 -20.69 10.03 11.86
C THR A 318 -19.27 10.57 11.89
N ARG A 319 -18.76 10.98 10.75
CA ARG A 319 -17.45 11.62 10.59
C ARG A 319 -17.62 12.83 9.65
N SER A 320 -16.82 13.87 9.84
CA SER A 320 -16.97 15.13 9.09
C SER A 320 -16.84 14.95 7.58
N HIS A 321 -15.96 14.07 7.12
CA HIS A 321 -15.67 13.86 5.69
C HIS A 321 -16.03 12.45 5.19
N SER A 322 -16.87 11.70 5.92
CA SER A 322 -17.38 10.44 5.38
C SER A 322 -18.25 10.71 4.15
N ASN A 323 -17.98 9.96 3.09
CA ASN A 323 -18.74 9.99 1.83
C ASN A 323 -18.72 11.35 1.11
N ASP A 324 -17.69 12.18 1.32
CA ASP A 324 -17.61 13.51 0.67
C ASP A 324 -17.62 13.39 -0.87
N PRO A 325 -18.43 14.25 -1.55
CA PRO A 325 -18.57 14.22 -3.00
C PRO A 325 -17.23 14.33 -3.75
N LEU A 326 -16.32 15.21 -3.29
CA LEU A 326 -15.00 15.40 -3.89
C LEU A 326 -14.18 14.10 -3.86
N LEU A 327 -14.14 13.44 -2.70
CA LEU A 327 -13.38 12.20 -2.51
C LEU A 327 -13.99 11.07 -3.34
N CYS A 328 -15.33 10.95 -3.32
CA CYS A 328 -16.06 9.93 -4.07
C CYS A 328 -15.94 10.13 -5.59
N ALA A 329 -15.91 11.38 -6.08
CA ALA A 329 -15.68 11.69 -7.49
C ALA A 329 -14.29 11.20 -7.95
N ALA A 330 -13.25 11.48 -7.16
CA ALA A 330 -11.89 10.98 -7.43
C ALA A 330 -11.83 9.44 -7.41
N GLY A 331 -12.46 8.81 -6.42
CA GLY A 331 -12.54 7.35 -6.30
C GLY A 331 -13.27 6.71 -7.48
N SER A 332 -14.40 7.27 -7.89
CA SER A 332 -15.17 6.81 -9.04
C SER A 332 -14.36 6.89 -10.34
N ALA A 333 -13.69 8.03 -10.59
CA ALA A 333 -12.80 8.18 -11.75
C ALA A 333 -11.62 7.20 -11.73
N SER A 334 -11.06 6.90 -10.55
CA SER A 334 -9.98 5.92 -10.42
C SER A 334 -10.45 4.52 -10.80
N ILE A 335 -11.64 4.10 -10.35
CA ILE A 335 -12.22 2.80 -10.72
C ILE A 335 -12.46 2.72 -12.23
N ASP A 336 -13.03 3.75 -12.85
CA ASP A 336 -13.25 3.81 -14.30
C ASP A 336 -11.92 3.63 -15.06
N ILE A 337 -10.85 4.29 -14.62
CA ILE A 337 -9.53 4.14 -15.23
C ILE A 337 -9.02 2.71 -15.07
N VAL A 338 -9.15 2.13 -13.88
CA VAL A 338 -8.69 0.75 -13.61
C VAL A 338 -9.35 -0.24 -14.56
N VAL A 339 -10.65 -0.11 -14.76
CA VAL A 339 -11.45 -1.01 -15.61
C VAL A 339 -11.19 -0.75 -17.09
N GLU A 340 -11.36 0.48 -17.56
CA GLU A 340 -11.31 0.83 -18.97
C GLU A 340 -9.91 0.74 -19.58
N GLU A 341 -8.87 0.99 -18.77
CA GLU A 341 -7.49 0.89 -19.22
C GLU A 341 -6.86 -0.48 -18.94
N ASP A 342 -7.62 -1.45 -18.41
CA ASP A 342 -7.15 -2.77 -17.99
C ASP A 342 -5.86 -2.69 -17.17
N VAL A 343 -5.92 -1.95 -16.06
CA VAL A 343 -4.76 -1.80 -15.15
C VAL A 343 -4.22 -3.16 -14.67
N PRO A 344 -5.03 -4.20 -14.41
CA PRO A 344 -4.51 -5.53 -14.13
C PRO A 344 -3.58 -6.08 -15.23
N ALA A 345 -3.93 -5.95 -16.51
CA ALA A 345 -3.06 -6.39 -17.61
C ALA A 345 -1.78 -5.54 -17.70
N LYS A 346 -1.88 -4.21 -17.55
CA LYS A 346 -0.71 -3.33 -17.47
C LYS A 346 0.22 -3.74 -16.33
N ALA A 347 -0.32 -4.02 -15.15
CA ALA A 347 0.46 -4.44 -13.98
C ALA A 347 1.20 -5.77 -14.24
N ARG A 348 0.56 -6.73 -14.91
CA ARG A 348 1.22 -7.99 -15.33
C ARG A 348 2.37 -7.71 -16.30
N ALA A 349 2.15 -6.87 -17.30
CA ALA A 349 3.18 -6.53 -18.30
C ALA A 349 4.38 -5.79 -17.69
N LEU A 350 4.13 -4.75 -16.87
CA LEU A 350 5.18 -4.01 -16.17
C LEU A 350 5.94 -4.91 -15.18
N GLY A 351 5.22 -5.74 -14.43
CA GLY A 351 5.80 -6.68 -13.50
C GLY A 351 6.65 -7.75 -14.19
N ALA A 352 6.23 -8.25 -15.34
CA ALA A 352 7.02 -9.19 -16.15
C ALA A 352 8.34 -8.55 -16.61
N ARG A 353 8.31 -7.30 -17.11
CA ARG A 353 9.51 -6.59 -17.53
C ARG A 353 10.47 -6.30 -16.38
N LEU A 354 9.95 -5.87 -15.22
CA LEU A 354 10.75 -5.71 -14.00
C LEU A 354 11.45 -7.01 -13.60
N ARG A 355 10.70 -8.12 -13.58
CA ARG A 355 11.26 -9.44 -13.22
C ARG A 355 12.29 -9.94 -14.18
N GLU A 356 12.15 -9.68 -15.47
CA GLU A 356 13.15 -10.02 -16.48
C GLU A 356 14.51 -9.39 -16.15
N HIS A 357 14.53 -8.08 -15.89
CA HIS A 357 15.74 -7.37 -15.50
C HIS A 357 16.30 -7.86 -14.17
N LEU A 358 15.43 -7.97 -13.14
CA LEU A 358 15.85 -8.36 -11.80
C LEU A 358 16.38 -9.80 -11.74
N THR A 359 15.83 -10.72 -12.53
CA THR A 359 16.34 -12.10 -12.65
C THR A 359 17.76 -12.11 -13.21
N ALA A 360 18.03 -11.33 -14.24
CA ALA A 360 19.39 -11.19 -14.78
C ALA A 360 20.38 -10.59 -13.75
N LEU A 361 19.91 -9.68 -12.89
CA LEU A 361 20.73 -9.13 -11.80
C LEU A 361 20.99 -10.16 -10.68
N ILE A 362 20.04 -11.05 -10.38
CA ILE A 362 20.24 -12.15 -9.44
C ILE A 362 21.37 -13.08 -9.88
N GLU A 363 21.44 -13.38 -11.18
CA GLU A 363 22.50 -14.24 -11.73
C GLU A 363 23.88 -13.58 -11.63
N ARG A 364 23.92 -12.25 -11.70
CA ARG A 364 25.17 -11.46 -11.72
C ARG A 364 25.66 -11.06 -10.31
N TYR A 365 24.76 -10.84 -9.35
CA TYR A 365 25.12 -10.28 -8.04
C TYR A 365 24.66 -11.17 -6.89
N GLU A 366 25.62 -11.73 -6.15
CA GLU A 366 25.40 -12.60 -4.99
C GLU A 366 24.63 -11.91 -3.84
N ILE A 367 24.70 -10.58 -3.77
CA ILE A 367 23.97 -9.79 -2.75
C ILE A 367 22.45 -9.91 -2.88
N ILE A 368 21.93 -10.32 -4.04
CA ILE A 368 20.48 -10.50 -4.23
C ILE A 368 20.10 -11.93 -3.81
N GLY A 369 19.37 -12.05 -2.72
CA GLY A 369 18.99 -13.34 -2.12
C GLY A 369 17.62 -13.85 -2.55
N ASP A 370 16.65 -12.95 -2.83
CA ASP A 370 15.28 -13.32 -3.17
C ASP A 370 14.58 -12.27 -4.03
N LEU A 371 13.69 -12.72 -4.92
CA LEU A 371 12.84 -11.89 -5.77
C LEU A 371 11.39 -12.37 -5.65
N ARG A 372 10.51 -11.51 -5.17
CA ARG A 372 9.11 -11.86 -4.88
C ARG A 372 8.12 -10.74 -5.21
N GLY A 373 6.83 -11.03 -5.03
CA GLY A 373 5.74 -10.12 -5.29
C GLY A 373 4.98 -10.46 -6.57
N ARG A 374 3.92 -9.71 -6.91
CA ARG A 374 3.03 -9.92 -8.05
C ARG A 374 2.74 -8.61 -8.78
N GLY A 375 2.44 -8.70 -10.08
CA GLY A 375 2.15 -7.53 -10.90
C GLY A 375 3.26 -6.48 -10.79
N MET A 376 2.90 -5.22 -10.57
CA MET A 376 3.87 -4.12 -10.43
C MET A 376 4.35 -3.89 -8.97
N LEU A 377 3.98 -4.75 -8.03
CA LEU A 377 4.50 -4.71 -6.67
C LEU A 377 5.58 -5.79 -6.52
N VAL A 378 6.85 -5.40 -6.64
CA VAL A 378 8.00 -6.30 -6.69
C VAL A 378 9.00 -5.95 -5.59
N GLY A 379 9.51 -6.97 -4.90
CA GLY A 379 10.51 -6.87 -3.84
C GLY A 379 11.76 -7.67 -4.14
N VAL A 380 12.90 -7.05 -3.92
CA VAL A 380 14.24 -7.69 -4.01
C VAL A 380 14.86 -7.71 -2.62
N GLU A 381 15.16 -8.88 -2.11
CA GLU A 381 15.82 -9.01 -0.82
C GLU A 381 17.33 -9.08 -0.97
N LEU A 382 18.03 -8.28 -0.18
CA LEU A 382 19.48 -8.18 -0.18
C LEU A 382 20.06 -8.90 1.03
N VAL A 383 21.06 -9.73 0.78
CA VAL A 383 21.74 -10.54 1.78
C VAL A 383 23.25 -10.37 1.65
N LYS A 384 23.98 -10.54 2.73
CA LYS A 384 25.46 -10.63 2.70
C LYS A 384 25.93 -11.96 2.13
N ASP A 385 25.14 -13.00 2.39
CA ASP A 385 25.42 -14.37 2.01
C ASP A 385 24.09 -15.12 1.80
N ARG A 386 23.96 -15.87 0.71
CA ARG A 386 22.72 -16.56 0.32
C ARG A 386 22.38 -17.77 1.19
N ASP A 387 23.39 -18.45 1.77
CA ASP A 387 23.17 -19.64 2.58
C ASP A 387 22.68 -19.24 3.97
N THR A 388 23.35 -18.29 4.63
CA THR A 388 22.95 -17.78 5.95
C THR A 388 21.79 -16.82 5.87
N LYS A 389 21.56 -16.21 4.71
CA LYS A 389 20.57 -15.14 4.46
C LYS A 389 20.76 -13.92 5.37
N GLU A 390 21.99 -13.63 5.83
CA GLU A 390 22.27 -12.47 6.67
C GLU A 390 21.89 -11.19 5.90
N PRO A 391 21.00 -10.30 6.47
CA PRO A 391 20.53 -9.11 5.77
C PRO A 391 21.66 -8.12 5.47
N ALA A 392 21.67 -7.56 4.27
CA ALA A 392 22.63 -6.54 3.83
C ALA A 392 22.06 -5.11 4.01
N PHE A 393 21.80 -4.70 5.25
CA PHE A 393 21.12 -3.42 5.56
C PHE A 393 21.86 -2.19 5.02
N GLU A 394 23.16 -2.13 5.22
CA GLU A 394 23.98 -0.97 4.82
C GLU A 394 24.05 -0.85 3.30
N ALA A 395 24.31 -1.97 2.62
CA ALA A 395 24.37 -1.98 1.17
C ALA A 395 23.03 -1.58 0.52
N GLY A 396 21.90 -2.06 1.04
CA GLY A 396 20.60 -1.69 0.49
C GLY A 396 20.21 -0.24 0.74
N ASN A 397 20.59 0.34 1.88
CA ASN A 397 20.42 1.77 2.11
C ASN A 397 21.29 2.62 1.17
N GLU A 398 22.54 2.19 0.93
CA GLU A 398 23.45 2.86 0.01
C GLU A 398 22.96 2.73 -1.44
N ILE A 399 22.48 1.56 -1.88
CA ILE A 399 21.85 1.37 -3.20
C ILE A 399 20.66 2.33 -3.35
N GLY A 400 19.77 2.39 -2.34
CA GLY A 400 18.62 3.29 -2.36
C GLY A 400 19.02 4.76 -2.50
N ARG A 401 20.02 5.21 -1.74
CA ARG A 401 20.55 6.57 -1.80
C ARG A 401 21.15 6.90 -3.17
N ARG A 402 22.03 6.05 -3.71
CA ARG A 402 22.66 6.28 -5.02
C ARG A 402 21.64 6.23 -6.17
N CYS A 403 20.68 5.32 -6.13
CA CYS A 403 19.62 5.28 -7.14
C CYS A 403 18.78 6.57 -7.12
N PHE A 404 18.45 7.08 -5.92
CA PHE A 404 17.77 8.36 -5.78
C PHE A 404 18.58 9.52 -6.38
N GLU A 405 19.89 9.60 -6.09
CA GLU A 405 20.80 10.59 -6.68
C GLU A 405 20.91 10.47 -8.20
N ALA A 406 20.74 9.26 -8.72
CA ALA A 406 20.71 8.98 -10.17
C ALA A 406 19.32 9.13 -10.82
N GLY A 407 18.33 9.68 -10.10
CA GLY A 407 17.00 9.96 -10.64
C GLY A 407 16.03 8.78 -10.61
N LEU A 408 16.26 7.76 -9.77
CA LEU A 408 15.34 6.64 -9.60
C LEU A 408 14.84 6.55 -8.15
N ILE A 409 13.53 6.70 -7.95
CA ILE A 409 12.86 6.61 -6.65
C ILE A 409 12.24 5.23 -6.49
N PHE A 410 12.53 4.56 -5.37
CA PHE A 410 11.83 3.38 -4.87
C PHE A 410 11.94 3.32 -3.34
N SER A 411 11.24 2.40 -2.71
CA SER A 411 11.31 2.28 -1.25
C SER A 411 12.32 1.25 -0.81
N VAL A 412 13.10 1.58 0.21
CA VAL A 412 13.93 0.61 0.96
C VAL A 412 13.20 0.20 2.22
N ARG A 413 13.08 -1.10 2.48
CA ARG A 413 12.27 -1.69 3.56
C ARG A 413 13.11 -2.62 4.45
N ARG A 414 12.53 -3.03 5.59
CA ARG A 414 13.15 -3.94 6.56
C ARG A 414 14.56 -3.48 6.98
N GLY A 415 14.69 -2.19 7.31
CA GLY A 415 15.95 -1.62 7.79
C GLY A 415 17.04 -1.47 6.73
N GLY A 416 16.76 -1.71 5.47
CA GLY A 416 17.74 -1.64 4.38
C GLY A 416 17.80 -2.91 3.53
N SER A 417 17.23 -4.02 3.97
CA SER A 417 17.43 -5.30 3.29
C SER A 417 16.46 -5.62 2.16
N VAL A 418 15.46 -4.79 1.89
CA VAL A 418 14.50 -5.02 0.79
C VAL A 418 14.32 -3.77 -0.04
N LEU A 419 14.59 -3.89 -1.34
CA LEU A 419 14.23 -2.88 -2.33
C LEU A 419 12.83 -3.19 -2.82
N ARG A 420 11.90 -2.22 -2.73
CA ARG A 420 10.51 -2.39 -3.16
C ARG A 420 10.21 -1.44 -4.31
N PHE A 421 9.80 -2.02 -5.43
CA PHE A 421 9.40 -1.31 -6.64
C PHE A 421 7.89 -1.36 -6.81
N VAL A 422 7.29 -0.21 -7.07
CA VAL A 422 5.85 -0.03 -7.34
C VAL A 422 5.68 1.05 -8.41
N PRO A 423 6.13 0.82 -9.67
CA PRO A 423 5.92 1.81 -10.73
C PRO A 423 4.42 2.06 -10.95
N PRO A 424 4.02 3.29 -11.31
CA PRO A 424 2.64 3.58 -11.71
C PRO A 424 2.22 2.80 -12.97
N ALA A 425 0.93 2.56 -13.14
CA ALA A 425 0.38 1.93 -14.36
C ALA A 425 0.60 2.75 -15.65
N SER A 426 0.91 4.04 -15.51
CA SER A 426 1.29 4.94 -16.60
C SER A 426 2.74 4.78 -17.06
N THR A 427 3.54 3.98 -16.36
CA THR A 427 4.96 3.74 -16.71
C THR A 427 5.07 2.99 -18.03
N THR A 428 5.96 3.43 -18.90
CA THR A 428 6.26 2.72 -20.14
C THR A 428 7.31 1.64 -19.92
N LEU A 429 7.37 0.63 -20.80
CA LEU A 429 8.44 -0.39 -20.74
C LEU A 429 9.83 0.23 -20.88
N ALA A 430 9.99 1.26 -21.71
CA ALA A 430 11.25 1.99 -21.83
C ALA A 430 11.66 2.69 -20.52
N GLN A 431 10.71 3.20 -19.74
CA GLN A 431 10.99 3.76 -18.41
C GLN A 431 11.36 2.66 -17.39
N ILE A 432 10.76 1.47 -17.50
CA ILE A 432 11.20 0.31 -16.70
C ILE A 432 12.66 -0.02 -17.04
N ASP A 433 12.99 -0.11 -18.32
CA ASP A 433 14.36 -0.40 -18.79
C ASP A 433 15.35 0.64 -18.25
N GLN A 434 15.05 1.92 -18.39
CA GLN A 434 15.86 3.02 -17.87
C GLN A 434 16.08 2.92 -16.35
N GLY A 435 15.03 2.67 -15.58
CA GLY A 435 15.14 2.52 -14.13
C GLY A 435 15.99 1.31 -13.74
N MET A 436 15.82 0.20 -14.43
CA MET A 436 16.60 -1.02 -14.16
C MET A 436 18.07 -0.90 -14.60
N GLU A 437 18.37 -0.18 -15.67
CA GLU A 437 19.74 0.18 -16.04
C GLU A 437 20.41 1.05 -14.96
N THR A 438 19.68 2.00 -14.40
CA THR A 438 20.18 2.81 -13.28
C THR A 438 20.49 1.93 -12.07
N LEU A 439 19.58 1.03 -11.70
CA LEU A 439 19.81 0.07 -10.61
C LEU A 439 21.02 -0.82 -10.87
N ALA A 440 21.18 -1.33 -12.10
CA ALA A 440 22.29 -2.20 -12.47
C ALA A 440 23.65 -1.51 -12.32
N LYS A 441 23.78 -0.24 -12.76
CA LYS A 441 24.99 0.57 -12.57
C LYS A 441 25.33 0.76 -11.09
N VAL A 442 24.33 1.11 -10.29
CA VAL A 442 24.53 1.31 -8.84
C VAL A 442 24.94 0.01 -8.15
N LEU A 443 24.33 -1.13 -8.51
CA LEU A 443 24.72 -2.44 -7.98
C LEU A 443 26.17 -2.78 -8.33
N GLU A 444 26.63 -2.48 -9.56
CA GLU A 444 28.02 -2.69 -9.98
C GLU A 444 28.99 -1.86 -9.12
N GLU A 445 28.69 -0.58 -8.90
CA GLU A 445 29.53 0.31 -8.10
C GLU A 445 29.58 -0.13 -6.61
N VAL A 446 28.45 -0.50 -6.03
CA VAL A 446 28.39 -0.92 -4.62
C VAL A 446 29.09 -2.26 -4.44
N SER A 447 28.91 -3.22 -5.37
CA SER A 447 29.56 -4.52 -5.28
C SER A 447 31.08 -4.44 -5.51
N ALA A 448 31.58 -3.47 -6.29
CA ALA A 448 33.01 -3.25 -6.47
C ALA A 448 33.70 -2.60 -5.26
N ALA A 449 32.92 -1.95 -4.37
CA ALA A 449 33.41 -1.27 -3.16
C ALA A 449 33.34 -2.13 -1.90
N SER A 450 32.68 -3.29 -1.97
CA SER A 450 32.53 -4.29 -0.90
C SER A 450 33.59 -5.36 -0.98
#